data_c5b62c9d7761964b56cc458fd6fa320a
#
_entry.id   c5b62c9d7761964b56cc458fd6fa320a
#
_cell.length_a   1.000
_cell.length_b   1.000
_cell.length_c   1.000
_cell.angle_alpha   90.00
_cell.angle_beta   90.00
_cell.angle_gamma   90.00
#
_symmetry.space_group_name_H-M   'P 1'
#
loop_
_entity.id
_entity.type
_entity.pdbx_description
1 polymer ?
#
loop_
_entity_poly.entity_id
_entity_poly.type
_entity_poly.pdbx_seq_one_letter_code
_entity_poly.pdbx_strand_id
1 'polypeptide(L)'
;MYQQYIGGKLVTGLGKPLDVLDPSTGEVVGTVGSANAAQAQQALDAAAEAFKTWSKTPLQTRIDWMLKLREACLAERETLVELVSRESGRTYALACGDFDWCMTSFQYYAEEVKRIYGTSFPNAAGTYGSGYHIVERRPMGVSVGHLAWNYPLGNAGLKIAPAVVSGCCCIIKPSSQTPLATLYLGVIAEKIGFPAGVINIISGPAAEVGKTLNSSSIPKLITLIGSSETGLQIMREGATSVKKYSFELGGNAPVIVMPDVDLDEVAANIVAKKTGFAGQTCVNYNRIYVQERIYPQLCEKVAEKLRAVKLGRWKDEGQVMGPLINKKARDRMLELVDDAVKSGAKLVMGGEVPEEFAKGAYMTPALLVDVTDDMRVSKEEIFGPIIPMQPFKTLDEAIEKANDTIYGLSSYFFGHNAKEISKAFEGMEAGEIFINGSGGTEQTPHAGVKQSGVGCDKSPWSLEEYFDFKYCAMIP
;
A
#
# COMPACT_ATOMS: atom_id res chain seq x y z
N MET A 1 6.75 -18.54 -18.89
CA MET A 1 5.51 -17.76 -18.84
C MET A 1 4.84 -18.01 -17.49
N TYR A 2 4.57 -16.96 -16.74
CA TYR A 2 3.89 -17.06 -15.43
C TYR A 2 2.41 -17.35 -15.64
N GLN A 3 1.87 -18.23 -14.77
CA GLN A 3 0.51 -18.74 -14.84
C GLN A 3 -0.38 -18.10 -13.77
N GLN A 4 -1.69 -18.22 -13.95
CA GLN A 4 -2.68 -17.88 -12.95
C GLN A 4 -2.79 -19.00 -11.92
N TYR A 5 -3.13 -18.67 -10.66
CA TYR A 5 -3.44 -19.67 -9.64
C TYR A 5 -4.94 -19.63 -9.34
N ILE A 6 -5.68 -20.63 -9.79
CA ILE A 6 -7.16 -20.68 -9.69
C ILE A 6 -7.59 -22.05 -9.16
N GLY A 7 -8.39 -22.07 -8.12
CA GLY A 7 -8.96 -23.30 -7.60
C GLY A 7 -7.91 -24.33 -7.12
N GLY A 8 -6.74 -23.86 -6.65
CA GLY A 8 -5.64 -24.71 -6.18
C GLY A 8 -4.72 -25.23 -7.29
N LYS A 9 -4.81 -24.71 -8.52
CA LYS A 9 -4.03 -25.14 -9.68
C LYS A 9 -3.43 -23.95 -10.43
N LEU A 10 -2.21 -24.15 -10.94
CA LEU A 10 -1.63 -23.27 -11.93
C LEU A 10 -2.28 -23.49 -13.29
N VAL A 11 -2.82 -22.45 -13.88
CA VAL A 11 -3.51 -22.49 -15.18
C VAL A 11 -2.93 -21.45 -16.13
N THR A 12 -2.79 -21.80 -17.39
CA THR A 12 -2.34 -20.85 -18.41
C THR A 12 -3.41 -19.79 -18.64
N GLY A 13 -2.99 -18.52 -18.66
CA GLY A 13 -3.91 -17.42 -18.98
C GLY A 13 -4.41 -17.51 -20.41
N LEU A 14 -5.67 -17.16 -20.62
CA LEU A 14 -6.37 -17.19 -21.91
C LEU A 14 -6.46 -15.81 -22.58
N GLY A 15 -5.99 -14.77 -21.89
CA GLY A 15 -5.90 -13.41 -22.43
C GLY A 15 -4.57 -13.15 -23.15
N LYS A 16 -4.41 -11.91 -23.60
CA LYS A 16 -3.18 -11.47 -24.28
C LYS A 16 -1.98 -11.53 -23.32
N PRO A 17 -0.86 -12.16 -23.69
CA PRO A 17 0.35 -12.14 -22.89
C PRO A 17 0.81 -10.72 -22.56
N LEU A 18 1.35 -10.55 -21.35
CA LEU A 18 1.88 -9.29 -20.84
C LEU A 18 3.37 -9.47 -20.49
N ASP A 19 4.22 -8.70 -21.13
CA ASP A 19 5.63 -8.61 -20.77
C ASP A 19 5.81 -7.64 -19.60
N VAL A 20 6.53 -8.08 -18.57
CA VAL A 20 6.91 -7.29 -17.42
C VAL A 20 8.33 -6.82 -17.62
N LEU A 21 8.55 -5.51 -17.54
CA LEU A 21 9.84 -4.90 -17.82
C LEU A 21 10.60 -4.57 -16.54
N ASP A 22 11.91 -4.73 -16.60
CA ASP A 22 12.82 -4.18 -15.58
C ASP A 22 12.89 -2.64 -15.73
N PRO A 23 12.44 -1.87 -14.74
CA PRO A 23 12.49 -0.40 -14.81
C PRO A 23 13.92 0.16 -14.97
N SER A 24 14.94 -0.62 -14.55
CA SER A 24 16.34 -0.20 -14.60
C SER A 24 16.93 -0.26 -16.01
N THR A 25 16.45 -1.19 -16.84
CA THR A 25 17.04 -1.48 -18.16
C THR A 25 16.04 -1.37 -19.31
N GLY A 26 14.74 -1.55 -19.04
CA GLY A 26 13.69 -1.69 -20.03
C GLY A 26 13.63 -3.09 -20.65
N GLU A 27 14.41 -4.05 -20.17
CA GLU A 27 14.41 -5.43 -20.64
C GLU A 27 13.25 -6.24 -20.03
N VAL A 28 12.82 -7.29 -20.72
CA VAL A 28 11.76 -8.19 -20.23
C VAL A 28 12.30 -9.06 -19.09
N VAL A 29 11.70 -8.93 -17.90
CA VAL A 29 11.97 -9.77 -16.72
C VAL A 29 11.22 -11.09 -16.80
N GLY A 30 10.00 -11.05 -17.30
CA GLY A 30 9.14 -12.20 -17.45
C GLY A 30 7.87 -11.89 -18.24
N THR A 31 7.21 -12.94 -18.71
CA THR A 31 5.94 -12.80 -19.44
C THR A 31 4.83 -13.50 -18.66
N VAL A 32 3.73 -12.81 -18.46
CA VAL A 32 2.53 -13.36 -17.84
C VAL A 32 1.53 -13.78 -18.90
N GLY A 33 1.04 -15.01 -18.84
CA GLY A 33 -0.15 -15.41 -19.60
C GLY A 33 -1.37 -14.77 -18.91
N SER A 34 -1.81 -13.59 -19.38
CA SER A 34 -2.91 -12.85 -18.73
C SER A 34 -4.19 -13.67 -18.65
N ALA A 35 -4.95 -13.52 -17.56
CA ALA A 35 -6.31 -14.02 -17.47
C ALA A 35 -7.27 -13.19 -18.36
N ASN A 36 -8.42 -13.77 -18.67
CA ASN A 36 -9.56 -13.10 -19.28
C ASN A 36 -10.79 -13.08 -18.35
N ALA A 37 -11.90 -12.54 -18.81
CA ALA A 37 -13.15 -12.48 -18.04
C ALA A 37 -13.68 -13.86 -17.58
N ALA A 38 -13.54 -14.90 -18.44
CA ALA A 38 -13.99 -16.25 -18.08
C ALA A 38 -13.14 -16.84 -16.93
N GLN A 39 -11.83 -16.61 -16.92
CA GLN A 39 -10.96 -17.04 -15.83
C GLN A 39 -11.18 -16.22 -14.56
N ALA A 40 -11.53 -14.94 -14.67
CA ALA A 40 -11.97 -14.15 -13.52
C ALA A 40 -13.24 -14.73 -12.89
N GLN A 41 -14.23 -15.13 -13.71
CA GLN A 41 -15.43 -15.82 -13.22
C GLN A 41 -15.09 -17.18 -12.61
N GLN A 42 -14.19 -17.96 -13.23
CA GLN A 42 -13.72 -19.23 -12.68
C GLN A 42 -13.09 -19.06 -11.29
N ALA A 43 -12.29 -17.99 -11.07
CA ALA A 43 -11.71 -17.70 -9.76
C ALA A 43 -12.78 -17.34 -8.72
N LEU A 44 -13.80 -16.55 -9.13
CA LEU A 44 -14.96 -16.23 -8.29
C LEU A 44 -15.73 -17.49 -7.87
N ASP A 45 -16.01 -18.37 -8.81
CA ASP A 45 -16.75 -19.62 -8.55
C ASP A 45 -15.93 -20.55 -7.65
N ALA A 46 -14.63 -20.69 -7.89
CA ALA A 46 -13.72 -21.47 -7.05
C ALA A 46 -13.65 -20.94 -5.60
N ALA A 47 -13.60 -19.62 -5.43
CA ALA A 47 -13.60 -19.00 -4.11
C ALA A 47 -14.95 -19.19 -3.38
N ALA A 48 -16.06 -19.06 -4.10
CA ALA A 48 -17.40 -19.26 -3.55
C ALA A 48 -17.63 -20.72 -3.12
N GLU A 49 -17.14 -21.68 -3.89
CA GLU A 49 -17.23 -23.10 -3.54
C GLU A 49 -16.36 -23.43 -2.32
N ALA A 50 -15.10 -22.96 -2.30
CA ALA A 50 -14.20 -23.16 -1.18
C ALA A 50 -14.75 -22.54 0.12
N PHE A 51 -15.42 -21.41 0.07
CA PHE A 51 -15.99 -20.74 1.23
C PHE A 51 -17.00 -21.62 1.98
N LYS A 52 -17.75 -22.49 1.32
CA LYS A 52 -18.76 -23.37 1.95
C LYS A 52 -18.15 -24.28 3.03
N THR A 53 -16.89 -24.67 2.85
CA THR A 53 -16.15 -25.52 3.79
C THR A 53 -15.14 -24.73 4.61
N TRP A 54 -14.38 -23.80 3.97
CA TRP A 54 -13.34 -23.02 4.64
C TRP A 54 -13.86 -22.18 5.79
N SER A 55 -15.03 -21.55 5.63
CA SER A 55 -15.68 -20.76 6.69
C SER A 55 -16.03 -21.55 7.95
N LYS A 56 -16.10 -22.86 7.85
CA LYS A 56 -16.39 -23.79 8.95
C LYS A 56 -15.16 -24.53 9.45
N THR A 57 -14.02 -24.35 8.77
CA THR A 57 -12.74 -24.97 9.17
C THR A 57 -12.31 -24.42 10.53
N PRO A 58 -11.85 -25.28 11.46
CA PRO A 58 -11.37 -24.83 12.76
C PRO A 58 -10.31 -23.73 12.65
N LEU A 59 -10.37 -22.75 13.56
CA LEU A 59 -9.46 -21.61 13.55
C LEU A 59 -8.00 -22.03 13.51
N GLN A 60 -7.60 -23.00 14.35
CA GLN A 60 -6.22 -23.46 14.39
C GLN A 60 -5.76 -24.01 13.03
N THR A 61 -6.60 -24.77 12.35
CA THR A 61 -6.27 -25.31 11.01
C THR A 61 -6.05 -24.20 9.98
N ARG A 62 -6.81 -23.10 10.04
CA ARG A 62 -6.62 -21.94 9.17
C ARG A 62 -5.30 -21.24 9.47
N ILE A 63 -4.96 -21.10 10.75
CA ILE A 63 -3.67 -20.57 11.21
C ILE A 63 -2.52 -21.45 10.72
N ASP A 64 -2.62 -22.76 10.89
CA ASP A 64 -1.57 -23.70 10.49
C ASP A 64 -1.28 -23.65 8.98
N TRP A 65 -2.33 -23.51 8.16
CA TRP A 65 -2.16 -23.31 6.72
C TRP A 65 -1.51 -21.97 6.36
N MET A 66 -1.86 -20.89 7.07
CA MET A 66 -1.23 -19.59 6.87
C MET A 66 0.26 -19.64 7.20
N LEU A 67 0.60 -20.22 8.35
CA LEU A 67 2.01 -20.37 8.77
C LEU A 67 2.78 -21.33 7.86
N LYS A 68 2.15 -22.40 7.36
CA LYS A 68 2.78 -23.30 6.37
C LYS A 68 3.11 -22.57 5.06
N LEU A 69 2.21 -21.70 4.59
CA LEU A 69 2.49 -20.87 3.42
C LEU A 69 3.66 -19.92 3.69
N ARG A 70 3.67 -19.27 4.86
CA ARG A 70 4.77 -18.39 5.29
C ARG A 70 6.13 -19.12 5.26
N GLU A 71 6.22 -20.30 5.87
CA GLU A 71 7.47 -21.08 5.90
C GLU A 71 7.91 -21.50 4.49
N ALA A 72 6.99 -21.85 3.62
CA ALA A 72 7.30 -22.15 2.23
C ALA A 72 7.81 -20.90 1.46
N CYS A 73 7.26 -19.73 1.74
CA CYS A 73 7.76 -18.48 1.17
C CYS A 73 9.15 -18.11 1.70
N LEU A 74 9.43 -18.34 3.00
CA LEU A 74 10.76 -18.14 3.58
C LEU A 74 11.82 -19.02 2.91
N ALA A 75 11.47 -20.24 2.55
CA ALA A 75 12.37 -21.15 1.81
C ALA A 75 12.70 -20.69 0.38
N GLU A 76 11.83 -19.85 -0.21
CA GLU A 76 11.97 -19.29 -1.57
C GLU A 76 12.35 -17.80 -1.54
N ARG A 77 12.90 -17.31 -0.40
CA ARG A 77 13.15 -15.89 -0.13
C ARG A 77 13.92 -15.21 -1.26
N GLU A 78 15.03 -15.76 -1.70
CA GLU A 78 15.88 -15.14 -2.72
C GLU A 78 15.14 -15.00 -4.06
N THR A 79 14.39 -16.01 -4.46
CA THR A 79 13.57 -15.96 -5.68
C THR A 79 12.53 -14.82 -5.61
N LEU A 80 11.81 -14.73 -4.49
CA LEU A 80 10.79 -13.70 -4.29
C LEU A 80 11.39 -12.29 -4.23
N VAL A 81 12.50 -12.10 -3.52
CA VAL A 81 13.23 -10.83 -3.43
C VAL A 81 13.77 -10.40 -4.79
N GLU A 82 14.36 -11.32 -5.57
CA GLU A 82 14.82 -11.01 -6.92
C GLU A 82 13.67 -10.58 -7.83
N LEU A 83 12.53 -11.28 -7.80
CA LEU A 83 11.35 -10.91 -8.58
C LEU A 83 10.85 -9.52 -8.22
N VAL A 84 10.67 -9.21 -6.92
CA VAL A 84 10.28 -7.88 -6.46
C VAL A 84 11.23 -6.81 -6.96
N SER A 85 12.52 -7.04 -6.81
CA SER A 85 13.54 -6.07 -7.19
C SER A 85 13.50 -5.78 -8.68
N ARG A 86 13.47 -6.83 -9.50
CA ARG A 86 13.54 -6.71 -10.96
C ARG A 86 12.27 -6.15 -11.60
N GLU A 87 11.08 -6.52 -11.11
CA GLU A 87 9.85 -6.01 -11.68
C GLU A 87 9.48 -4.59 -11.20
N SER A 88 9.96 -4.18 -9.99
CA SER A 88 9.64 -2.87 -9.44
C SER A 88 10.77 -1.83 -9.54
N GLY A 89 12.00 -2.28 -9.81
CA GLY A 89 13.18 -1.41 -9.76
C GLY A 89 13.71 -1.10 -8.36
N ARG A 90 13.23 -1.81 -7.33
CA ARG A 90 13.73 -1.66 -5.95
C ARG A 90 15.17 -2.12 -5.83
N THR A 91 15.96 -1.46 -4.98
CA THR A 91 17.23 -2.03 -4.53
C THR A 91 16.99 -3.34 -3.77
N TYR A 92 18.00 -4.19 -3.70
CA TYR A 92 17.90 -5.48 -3.01
C TYR A 92 17.43 -5.32 -1.55
N ALA A 93 17.99 -4.34 -0.82
CA ALA A 93 17.61 -4.09 0.57
C ALA A 93 16.12 -3.71 0.72
N LEU A 94 15.60 -2.87 -0.20
CA LEU A 94 14.19 -2.48 -0.20
C LEU A 94 13.26 -3.61 -0.65
N ALA A 95 13.73 -4.49 -1.53
CA ALA A 95 12.99 -5.70 -1.92
C ALA A 95 12.93 -6.72 -0.77
N CYS A 96 14.02 -6.87 -0.01
CA CYS A 96 14.01 -7.63 1.24
C CYS A 96 12.96 -7.09 2.21
N GLY A 97 12.89 -5.76 2.37
CA GLY A 97 11.89 -5.12 3.25
C GLY A 97 10.44 -5.41 2.81
N ASP A 98 10.15 -5.43 1.52
CA ASP A 98 8.81 -5.78 1.00
C ASP A 98 8.46 -7.25 1.27
N PHE A 99 9.43 -8.16 1.05
CA PHE A 99 9.29 -9.57 1.40
C PHE A 99 9.07 -9.77 2.90
N ASP A 100 9.92 -9.17 3.73
CA ASP A 100 9.86 -9.31 5.18
C ASP A 100 8.53 -8.75 5.72
N TRP A 101 8.01 -7.68 5.13
CA TRP A 101 6.69 -7.15 5.47
C TRP A 101 5.57 -8.15 5.17
N CYS A 102 5.57 -8.80 4.02
CA CYS A 102 4.62 -9.87 3.70
C CYS A 102 4.67 -11.01 4.72
N MET A 103 5.88 -11.46 5.08
CA MET A 103 6.08 -12.54 6.05
C MET A 103 5.65 -12.14 7.46
N THR A 104 5.86 -10.88 7.82
CA THR A 104 5.39 -10.32 9.11
C THR A 104 3.87 -10.24 9.14
N SER A 105 3.23 -9.82 8.05
CA SER A 105 1.77 -9.78 7.95
C SER A 105 1.15 -11.18 8.08
N PHE A 106 1.74 -12.20 7.45
CA PHE A 106 1.29 -13.59 7.59
C PHE A 106 1.35 -14.07 9.05
N GLN A 107 2.44 -13.76 9.74
CA GLN A 107 2.59 -14.08 11.16
C GLN A 107 1.61 -13.30 12.03
N TYR A 108 1.54 -11.98 11.84
CA TYR A 108 0.73 -11.10 12.65
C TYR A 108 -0.76 -11.50 12.65
N TYR A 109 -1.35 -11.66 11.46
CA TYR A 109 -2.76 -12.01 11.37
C TYR A 109 -3.06 -13.44 11.87
N ALA A 110 -2.12 -14.37 11.73
CA ALA A 110 -2.24 -15.71 12.31
C ALA A 110 -2.28 -15.69 13.85
N GLU A 111 -1.62 -14.73 14.46
CA GLU A 111 -1.64 -14.52 15.91
C GLU A 111 -2.84 -13.65 16.35
N GLU A 112 -3.16 -12.59 15.61
CA GLU A 112 -4.19 -11.63 15.98
C GLU A 112 -5.60 -12.21 15.91
N VAL A 113 -5.87 -13.08 14.93
CA VAL A 113 -7.20 -13.70 14.77
C VAL A 113 -7.66 -14.46 16.02
N LYS A 114 -6.74 -14.90 16.86
CA LYS A 114 -7.04 -15.56 18.15
C LYS A 114 -7.70 -14.64 19.17
N ARG A 115 -7.63 -13.31 18.97
CA ARG A 115 -8.20 -12.26 19.83
C ARG A 115 -9.54 -11.73 19.32
N ILE A 116 -10.02 -12.24 18.19
CA ILE A 116 -11.35 -11.88 17.67
C ILE A 116 -12.42 -12.73 18.35
N TYR A 117 -12.98 -12.17 19.44
CA TYR A 117 -13.96 -12.85 20.28
C TYR A 117 -15.39 -12.44 19.92
N GLY A 118 -16.35 -13.35 20.20
CA GLY A 118 -17.75 -13.01 20.36
C GLY A 118 -18.01 -12.35 21.72
N THR A 119 -19.22 -11.84 21.89
CA THR A 119 -19.67 -11.22 23.15
C THR A 119 -20.97 -11.88 23.59
N SER A 120 -21.07 -12.22 24.88
CA SER A 120 -22.31 -12.66 25.50
C SER A 120 -22.63 -11.73 26.67
N PHE A 121 -23.87 -11.29 26.78
CA PHE A 121 -24.32 -10.40 27.86
C PHE A 121 -25.78 -10.71 28.25
N PRO A 122 -26.16 -10.50 29.53
CA PRO A 122 -27.53 -10.70 29.98
C PRO A 122 -28.46 -9.59 29.42
N ASN A 123 -29.76 -9.89 29.33
CA ASN A 123 -30.76 -8.91 29.00
C ASN A 123 -31.00 -7.91 30.16
N ALA A 124 -30.20 -6.85 30.18
CA ALA A 124 -30.30 -5.82 31.25
C ALA A 124 -31.57 -4.96 31.17
N ALA A 125 -32.20 -4.86 30.02
CA ALA A 125 -33.41 -4.05 29.82
C ALA A 125 -34.70 -4.69 30.38
N GLY A 126 -34.68 -6.02 30.61
CA GLY A 126 -35.84 -6.74 31.16
C GLY A 126 -37.05 -6.81 30.23
N THR A 127 -36.99 -6.22 29.05
CA THR A 127 -38.14 -6.02 28.14
C THR A 127 -38.69 -7.35 27.60
N TYR A 128 -37.86 -8.38 27.49
CA TYR A 128 -38.21 -9.71 26.97
C TYR A 128 -37.91 -10.84 27.97
N GLY A 129 -37.92 -10.57 29.28
CA GLY A 129 -37.61 -11.55 30.32
C GLY A 129 -36.12 -11.75 30.58
N SER A 130 -35.79 -12.76 31.37
CA SER A 130 -34.41 -13.21 31.61
C SER A 130 -33.91 -13.98 30.39
N GLY A 131 -32.71 -13.65 29.92
CA GLY A 131 -32.09 -14.33 28.75
C GLY A 131 -30.71 -13.80 28.47
N TYR A 132 -30.08 -14.37 27.46
CA TYR A 132 -28.75 -14.00 27.01
C TYR A 132 -28.79 -13.52 25.57
N HIS A 133 -28.01 -12.49 25.32
CA HIS A 133 -27.69 -12.01 23.97
C HIS A 133 -26.29 -12.50 23.64
N ILE A 134 -26.15 -13.11 22.46
CA ILE A 134 -24.87 -13.58 21.92
C ILE A 134 -24.61 -12.88 20.60
N VAL A 135 -23.46 -12.27 20.47
CA VAL A 135 -22.96 -11.67 19.22
C VAL A 135 -21.70 -12.43 18.80
N GLU A 136 -21.74 -13.03 17.66
CA GLU A 136 -20.59 -13.72 17.08
C GLU A 136 -20.07 -12.98 15.85
N ARG A 137 -18.76 -13.08 15.59
CA ARG A 137 -18.14 -12.70 14.34
C ARG A 137 -18.10 -13.90 13.40
N ARG A 138 -18.65 -13.75 12.21
CA ARG A 138 -18.70 -14.80 11.19
C ARG A 138 -17.91 -14.37 9.97
N PRO A 139 -17.13 -15.29 9.32
CA PRO A 139 -16.47 -15.01 8.06
C PRO A 139 -17.46 -14.42 7.06
N MET A 140 -17.13 -13.27 6.48
CA MET A 140 -18.03 -12.50 5.64
C MET A 140 -18.32 -13.15 4.27
N GLY A 141 -17.33 -13.84 3.68
CA GLY A 141 -17.49 -14.44 2.36
C GLY A 141 -16.23 -14.43 1.51
N VAL A 142 -16.39 -14.12 0.23
CA VAL A 142 -15.30 -13.95 -0.72
C VAL A 142 -14.85 -12.48 -0.70
N SER A 143 -13.55 -12.26 -0.66
CA SER A 143 -12.93 -10.95 -0.84
C SER A 143 -12.18 -10.87 -2.17
N VAL A 144 -12.13 -9.66 -2.76
CA VAL A 144 -11.26 -9.34 -3.88
C VAL A 144 -10.24 -8.31 -3.42
N GLY A 145 -8.95 -8.59 -3.63
CA GLY A 145 -7.86 -7.67 -3.31
C GLY A 145 -7.16 -7.17 -4.58
N HIS A 146 -7.30 -5.87 -4.88
CA HIS A 146 -6.54 -5.20 -5.92
C HIS A 146 -5.27 -4.60 -5.33
N LEU A 147 -4.10 -4.95 -5.89
CA LEU A 147 -2.80 -4.53 -5.36
C LEU A 147 -2.18 -3.43 -6.21
N ALA A 148 -1.57 -2.47 -5.53
CA ALA A 148 -0.67 -1.50 -6.15
C ALA A 148 0.67 -2.14 -6.51
N TRP A 149 1.36 -1.52 -7.45
CA TRP A 149 2.64 -2.01 -7.96
C TRP A 149 3.84 -1.74 -7.04
N ASN A 150 3.68 -0.81 -6.10
CA ASN A 150 4.82 -0.32 -5.31
C ASN A 150 5.30 -1.27 -4.20
N TYR A 151 4.45 -2.15 -3.67
CA TYR A 151 4.80 -3.19 -2.69
C TYR A 151 4.12 -4.52 -3.05
N PRO A 152 4.58 -5.23 -4.09
CA PRO A 152 3.87 -6.38 -4.64
C PRO A 152 3.66 -7.52 -3.64
N LEU A 153 4.60 -7.77 -2.74
CA LEU A 153 4.47 -8.80 -1.70
C LEU A 153 3.82 -8.26 -0.43
N GLY A 154 4.24 -7.11 0.07
CA GLY A 154 3.65 -6.51 1.28
C GLY A 154 2.15 -6.29 1.14
N ASN A 155 1.73 -5.71 0.01
CA ASN A 155 0.31 -5.53 -0.30
C ASN A 155 -0.44 -6.88 -0.42
N ALA A 156 0.19 -7.92 -0.98
CA ALA A 156 -0.39 -9.26 -1.03
C ALA A 156 -0.59 -9.84 0.38
N GLY A 157 0.40 -9.64 1.25
CA GLY A 157 0.33 -10.07 2.65
C GLY A 157 -0.85 -9.48 3.39
N LEU A 158 -1.09 -8.17 3.22
CA LEU A 158 -2.19 -7.45 3.85
C LEU A 158 -3.59 -7.90 3.39
N LYS A 159 -3.71 -8.55 2.24
CA LYS A 159 -5.00 -8.99 1.69
C LYS A 159 -5.22 -10.51 1.82
N ILE A 160 -4.16 -11.30 1.70
CA ILE A 160 -4.23 -12.76 1.82
C ILE A 160 -4.41 -13.17 3.28
N ALA A 161 -3.55 -12.67 4.18
CA ALA A 161 -3.50 -13.16 5.54
C ALA A 161 -4.83 -12.96 6.30
N PRO A 162 -5.40 -11.73 6.38
CA PRO A 162 -6.65 -11.54 7.11
C PRO A 162 -7.82 -12.32 6.47
N ALA A 163 -7.87 -12.47 5.15
CA ALA A 163 -8.89 -13.29 4.49
C ALA A 163 -8.79 -14.76 4.89
N VAL A 164 -7.60 -15.35 4.80
CA VAL A 164 -7.39 -16.78 5.11
C VAL A 164 -7.71 -17.09 6.56
N VAL A 165 -7.14 -16.31 7.51
CA VAL A 165 -7.29 -16.61 8.94
C VAL A 165 -8.70 -16.32 9.47
N SER A 166 -9.41 -15.34 8.89
CA SER A 166 -10.82 -15.07 9.24
C SER A 166 -11.77 -16.19 8.80
N GLY A 167 -11.36 -17.01 7.82
CA GLY A 167 -12.21 -18.02 7.19
C GLY A 167 -12.92 -17.54 5.93
N CYS A 168 -12.51 -16.38 5.40
CA CYS A 168 -12.87 -15.91 4.07
C CYS A 168 -12.02 -16.61 3.00
N CYS A 169 -12.44 -16.51 1.74
CA CYS A 169 -11.64 -16.86 0.59
C CYS A 169 -11.30 -15.60 -0.21
N CYS A 170 -10.14 -15.56 -0.85
CA CYS A 170 -9.72 -14.35 -1.54
C CYS A 170 -9.32 -14.59 -3.00
N ILE A 171 -9.52 -13.53 -3.78
CA ILE A 171 -9.00 -13.40 -5.15
C ILE A 171 -8.10 -12.18 -5.16
N ILE A 172 -6.82 -12.40 -5.42
CA ILE A 172 -5.80 -11.36 -5.46
C ILE A 172 -5.51 -11.01 -6.90
N LYS A 173 -5.66 -9.73 -7.22
CA LYS A 173 -5.32 -9.17 -8.52
C LYS A 173 -4.13 -8.24 -8.39
N PRO A 174 -2.90 -8.71 -8.67
CA PRO A 174 -1.73 -7.83 -8.68
C PRO A 174 -1.83 -6.76 -9.75
N SER A 175 -1.05 -5.70 -9.58
CA SER A 175 -0.83 -4.72 -10.65
C SER A 175 -0.21 -5.40 -11.87
N SER A 176 -0.56 -4.95 -13.07
CA SER A 176 0.08 -5.42 -14.31
C SER A 176 1.56 -4.99 -14.43
N GLN A 177 2.00 -4.03 -13.62
CA GLN A 177 3.39 -3.58 -13.62
C GLN A 177 4.30 -4.49 -12.79
N THR A 178 3.77 -5.09 -11.71
CA THR A 178 4.54 -5.95 -10.79
C THR A 178 3.73 -7.20 -10.40
N PRO A 179 3.40 -8.08 -11.34
CA PRO A 179 2.59 -9.26 -11.06
C PRO A 179 3.41 -10.49 -10.68
N LEU A 180 4.73 -10.53 -10.98
CA LEU A 180 5.50 -11.77 -10.99
C LEU A 180 5.69 -12.34 -9.59
N ALA A 181 6.13 -11.53 -8.64
CA ALA A 181 6.32 -11.96 -7.25
C ALA A 181 5.01 -12.44 -6.62
N THR A 182 3.90 -11.72 -6.86
CA THR A 182 2.58 -12.12 -6.35
C THR A 182 2.09 -13.41 -7.01
N LEU A 183 2.26 -13.59 -8.32
CA LEU A 183 1.91 -14.85 -9.00
C LEU A 183 2.77 -16.03 -8.52
N TYR A 184 4.02 -15.76 -8.13
CA TYR A 184 4.89 -16.80 -7.58
C TYR A 184 4.41 -17.32 -6.23
N LEU A 185 3.67 -16.52 -5.44
CA LEU A 185 2.97 -17.03 -4.25
C LEU A 185 1.98 -18.15 -4.61
N GLY A 186 1.34 -18.07 -5.78
CA GLY A 186 0.49 -19.15 -6.32
C GLY A 186 1.26 -20.43 -6.63
N VAL A 187 2.49 -20.30 -7.16
CA VAL A 187 3.39 -21.46 -7.39
C VAL A 187 3.73 -22.13 -6.06
N ILE A 188 4.06 -21.35 -5.04
CA ILE A 188 4.35 -21.88 -3.70
C ILE A 188 3.10 -22.52 -3.09
N ALA A 189 1.93 -21.90 -3.23
CA ALA A 189 0.67 -22.42 -2.71
C ALA A 189 0.31 -23.77 -3.35
N GLU A 190 0.46 -23.93 -4.67
CA GLU A 190 0.27 -25.21 -5.36
C GLU A 190 1.26 -26.27 -4.85
N LYS A 191 2.56 -25.93 -4.75
CA LYS A 191 3.64 -26.81 -4.29
C LYS A 191 3.36 -27.43 -2.91
N ILE A 192 2.80 -26.64 -1.99
CA ILE A 192 2.49 -27.11 -0.63
C ILE A 192 1.10 -27.76 -0.52
N GLY A 193 0.32 -27.79 -1.59
CA GLY A 193 -1.05 -28.30 -1.61
C GLY A 193 -2.00 -27.43 -0.79
N PHE A 194 -1.90 -26.08 -0.89
CA PHE A 194 -2.79 -25.17 -0.16
C PHE A 194 -4.26 -25.45 -0.52
N PRO A 195 -5.21 -25.34 0.42
CA PRO A 195 -6.61 -25.67 0.17
C PRO A 195 -7.18 -24.97 -1.07
N ALA A 196 -7.72 -25.78 -1.98
CA ALA A 196 -8.16 -25.31 -3.30
C ALA A 196 -9.22 -24.22 -3.20
N GLY A 197 -9.06 -23.13 -3.94
CA GLY A 197 -10.00 -22.01 -4.02
C GLY A 197 -9.98 -21.03 -2.84
N VAL A 198 -9.27 -21.33 -1.74
CA VAL A 198 -9.16 -20.42 -0.60
C VAL A 198 -8.37 -19.16 -0.99
N ILE A 199 -7.29 -19.34 -1.72
CA ILE A 199 -6.52 -18.28 -2.36
C ILE A 199 -6.60 -18.47 -3.87
N ASN A 200 -6.87 -17.40 -4.61
CA ASN A 200 -6.78 -17.37 -6.05
C ASN A 200 -5.95 -16.12 -6.42
N ILE A 201 -5.04 -16.23 -7.37
CA ILE A 201 -4.19 -15.13 -7.81
C ILE A 201 -4.29 -15.02 -9.32
N ILE A 202 -4.83 -13.91 -9.81
CA ILE A 202 -5.08 -13.71 -11.24
C ILE A 202 -4.59 -12.34 -11.73
N SER A 203 -3.84 -12.34 -12.80
CA SER A 203 -3.34 -11.13 -13.45
C SER A 203 -3.94 -10.98 -14.84
N GLY A 204 -4.43 -9.79 -15.15
CA GLY A 204 -5.04 -9.48 -16.43
C GLY A 204 -5.51 -8.02 -16.49
N PRO A 205 -6.05 -7.56 -17.64
CA PRO A 205 -6.47 -6.19 -17.86
C PRO A 205 -7.53 -5.74 -16.84
N ALA A 206 -7.37 -4.51 -16.30
CA ALA A 206 -8.32 -3.97 -15.34
C ALA A 206 -9.74 -3.82 -15.94
N ALA A 207 -9.81 -3.38 -17.20
CA ALA A 207 -11.09 -3.19 -17.91
C ALA A 207 -11.86 -4.49 -18.17
N GLU A 208 -11.22 -5.64 -18.11
CA GLU A 208 -11.83 -6.95 -18.34
C GLU A 208 -11.86 -7.75 -17.02
N VAL A 209 -10.70 -8.19 -16.53
CA VAL A 209 -10.58 -9.01 -15.32
C VAL A 209 -11.03 -8.23 -14.07
N GLY A 210 -10.52 -6.99 -13.91
CA GLY A 210 -10.91 -6.13 -12.78
C GLY A 210 -12.41 -5.87 -12.76
N LYS A 211 -12.97 -5.45 -13.88
CA LYS A 211 -14.41 -5.18 -14.02
C LYS A 211 -15.27 -6.42 -13.73
N THR A 212 -14.86 -7.60 -14.21
CA THR A 212 -15.58 -8.85 -13.93
C THR A 212 -15.60 -9.17 -12.43
N LEU A 213 -14.46 -9.01 -11.75
CA LEU A 213 -14.37 -9.20 -10.30
C LEU A 213 -15.24 -8.20 -9.54
N ASN A 214 -15.17 -6.92 -9.90
CA ASN A 214 -15.86 -5.83 -9.20
C ASN A 214 -17.37 -5.92 -9.37
N SER A 215 -17.85 -6.23 -10.57
CA SER A 215 -19.29 -6.25 -10.91
C SER A 215 -20.01 -7.55 -10.48
N SER A 216 -19.27 -8.59 -10.10
CA SER A 216 -19.86 -9.84 -9.61
C SER A 216 -20.57 -9.64 -8.27
N SER A 217 -21.66 -10.38 -8.01
CA SER A 217 -22.36 -10.41 -6.71
C SER A 217 -21.71 -11.37 -5.69
N ILE A 218 -20.73 -12.16 -6.11
CA ILE A 218 -20.04 -13.13 -5.24
C ILE A 218 -19.17 -12.45 -4.17
N PRO A 219 -18.32 -11.46 -4.48
CA PRO A 219 -17.53 -10.79 -3.47
C PRO A 219 -18.41 -10.00 -2.49
N LYS A 220 -18.12 -10.12 -1.20
CA LYS A 220 -18.73 -9.35 -0.12
C LYS A 220 -17.85 -8.19 0.34
N LEU A 221 -16.55 -8.29 0.11
CA LEU A 221 -15.57 -7.28 0.40
C LEU A 221 -14.69 -7.05 -0.85
N ILE A 222 -14.51 -5.81 -1.24
CA ILE A 222 -13.48 -5.42 -2.21
C ILE A 222 -12.47 -4.55 -1.49
N THR A 223 -11.21 -4.96 -1.56
CA THR A 223 -10.09 -4.21 -1.00
C THR A 223 -9.20 -3.68 -2.12
N LEU A 224 -8.63 -2.50 -1.92
CA LEU A 224 -7.75 -1.85 -2.89
C LEU A 224 -6.60 -1.16 -2.16
N ILE A 225 -5.41 -1.28 -2.71
CA ILE A 225 -4.33 -0.31 -2.52
C ILE A 225 -4.06 0.31 -3.89
N GLY A 226 -4.25 1.63 -4.03
CA GLY A 226 -4.16 2.27 -5.33
C GLY A 226 -4.47 3.77 -5.33
N SER A 227 -4.81 4.34 -6.49
CA SER A 227 -5.19 5.75 -6.59
C SER A 227 -6.67 5.96 -6.22
N SER A 228 -6.99 7.18 -5.75
CA SER A 228 -8.37 7.58 -5.43
C SER A 228 -9.29 7.46 -6.65
N GLU A 229 -8.80 7.76 -7.85
CA GLU A 229 -9.54 7.57 -9.10
C GLU A 229 -9.90 6.09 -9.33
N THR A 230 -8.94 5.18 -9.13
CA THR A 230 -9.17 3.73 -9.24
C THR A 230 -10.19 3.26 -8.20
N GLY A 231 -10.11 3.75 -6.96
CA GLY A 231 -11.08 3.44 -5.92
C GLY A 231 -12.51 3.83 -6.30
N LEU A 232 -12.69 5.06 -6.78
CA LEU A 232 -13.98 5.55 -7.27
C LEU A 232 -14.50 4.72 -8.47
N GLN A 233 -13.62 4.31 -9.38
CA GLN A 233 -14.02 3.45 -10.49
C GLN A 233 -14.49 2.08 -10.00
N ILE A 234 -13.76 1.44 -9.08
CA ILE A 234 -14.14 0.14 -8.50
C ILE A 234 -15.48 0.23 -7.78
N MET A 235 -15.74 1.30 -7.02
CA MET A 235 -17.04 1.53 -6.38
C MET A 235 -18.19 1.61 -7.40
N ARG A 236 -18.00 2.34 -8.51
CA ARG A 236 -18.98 2.42 -9.60
C ARG A 236 -19.23 1.04 -10.24
N GLU A 237 -18.19 0.29 -10.54
CA GLU A 237 -18.31 -1.06 -11.10
C GLU A 237 -18.95 -2.04 -10.12
N GLY A 238 -18.67 -1.89 -8.83
CA GLY A 238 -19.16 -2.75 -7.75
C GLY A 238 -20.60 -2.47 -7.30
N ALA A 239 -21.22 -1.36 -7.74
CA ALA A 239 -22.57 -0.95 -7.37
C ALA A 239 -23.69 -1.90 -7.88
N THR A 240 -23.33 -3.04 -8.43
CA THR A 240 -24.24 -4.11 -8.88
C THR A 240 -24.81 -4.96 -7.75
N SER A 241 -24.21 -4.91 -6.56
CA SER A 241 -24.69 -5.59 -5.35
C SER A 241 -24.11 -4.92 -4.09
N VAL A 242 -24.73 -5.18 -2.94
CA VAL A 242 -24.22 -4.66 -1.66
C VAL A 242 -22.89 -5.33 -1.30
N LYS A 243 -21.85 -4.50 -1.14
CA LYS A 243 -20.49 -4.92 -0.77
C LYS A 243 -19.90 -3.97 0.27
N LYS A 244 -18.96 -4.46 1.07
CA LYS A 244 -18.05 -3.61 1.83
C LYS A 244 -16.85 -3.22 0.98
N TYR A 245 -16.25 -2.08 1.29
CA TYR A 245 -15.01 -1.58 0.66
C TYR A 245 -14.01 -1.25 1.75
N SER A 246 -12.76 -1.68 1.54
CA SER A 246 -11.60 -1.31 2.37
C SER A 246 -10.48 -0.86 1.43
N PHE A 247 -10.29 0.45 1.33
CA PHE A 247 -9.44 1.07 0.34
C PHE A 247 -8.39 1.95 0.98
N GLU A 248 -7.13 1.67 0.66
CA GLU A 248 -5.99 2.52 0.91
C GLU A 248 -5.61 3.22 -0.41
N LEU A 249 -5.75 4.55 -0.43
CA LEU A 249 -5.67 5.34 -1.66
C LEU A 249 -4.49 6.31 -1.62
N GLY A 250 -4.51 7.30 -2.53
CA GLY A 250 -3.44 8.28 -2.66
C GLY A 250 -3.24 9.15 -1.42
N GLY A 251 -2.07 9.75 -1.30
CA GLY A 251 -1.70 10.67 -0.23
C GLY A 251 -1.00 11.91 -0.74
N ASN A 252 -1.06 12.99 0.04
CA ASN A 252 -0.33 14.23 -0.19
C ASN A 252 0.26 14.74 1.13
N ALA A 253 1.07 13.88 1.77
CA ALA A 253 1.49 14.02 3.14
C ALA A 253 2.24 15.34 3.41
N PRO A 254 1.76 16.20 4.32
CA PRO A 254 2.47 17.35 4.81
C PRO A 254 3.54 16.95 5.83
N VAL A 255 4.63 17.69 5.83
CA VAL A 255 5.70 17.64 6.83
C VAL A 255 5.87 19.03 7.41
N ILE A 256 5.66 19.21 8.70
CA ILE A 256 5.87 20.47 9.42
C ILE A 256 7.17 20.36 10.22
N VAL A 257 8.09 21.30 10.02
CA VAL A 257 9.40 21.33 10.71
C VAL A 257 9.51 22.58 11.55
N MET A 258 9.56 22.41 12.89
CA MET A 258 9.71 23.48 13.88
C MET A 258 11.20 23.80 14.12
N PRO A 259 11.55 24.94 14.75
CA PRO A 259 12.94 25.36 14.88
C PRO A 259 13.73 24.66 16.01
N ASP A 260 13.10 23.87 16.84
CA ASP A 260 13.70 23.19 18.01
C ASP A 260 14.18 21.76 17.70
N VAL A 261 14.59 21.52 16.46
CA VAL A 261 15.05 20.20 15.96
C VAL A 261 16.52 20.21 15.54
N ASP A 262 17.13 19.02 15.45
CA ASP A 262 18.41 18.85 14.79
C ASP A 262 18.20 18.87 13.25
N LEU A 263 18.74 19.92 12.61
CA LEU A 263 18.58 20.12 11.17
C LEU A 263 19.29 19.07 10.33
N ASP A 264 20.39 18.49 10.83
CA ASP A 264 21.11 17.41 10.11
C ASP A 264 20.32 16.12 10.11
N GLU A 265 19.67 15.81 11.24
CA GLU A 265 18.82 14.64 11.37
C GLU A 265 17.56 14.78 10.49
N VAL A 266 16.89 15.92 10.54
CA VAL A 266 15.70 16.20 9.72
C VAL A 266 16.04 16.17 8.23
N ALA A 267 17.15 16.78 7.81
CA ALA A 267 17.59 16.75 6.41
C ALA A 267 17.90 15.33 5.94
N ALA A 268 18.57 14.53 6.79
CA ALA A 268 18.81 13.11 6.49
C ALA A 268 17.50 12.32 6.33
N ASN A 269 16.53 12.57 7.19
CA ASN A 269 15.21 11.95 7.16
C ASN A 269 14.44 12.29 5.87
N ILE A 270 14.42 13.58 5.50
CA ILE A 270 13.80 14.06 4.25
C ILE A 270 14.42 13.36 3.04
N VAL A 271 15.75 13.38 2.93
CA VAL A 271 16.45 12.78 1.78
C VAL A 271 16.23 11.27 1.73
N ALA A 272 16.38 10.55 2.84
CA ALA A 272 16.16 9.12 2.89
C ALA A 272 14.72 8.73 2.48
N LYS A 273 13.72 9.47 2.96
CA LYS A 273 12.31 9.23 2.64
C LYS A 273 12.00 9.46 1.15
N LYS A 274 12.59 10.52 0.57
CA LYS A 274 12.35 10.90 -0.84
C LYS A 274 13.16 10.07 -1.84
N THR A 275 14.29 9.53 -1.45
CA THR A 275 15.15 8.70 -2.32
C THR A 275 14.93 7.20 -2.10
N GLY A 276 14.40 6.80 -0.95
CA GLY A 276 13.95 5.44 -0.72
C GLY A 276 12.89 5.04 -1.76
N PHE A 277 13.17 4.02 -2.57
CA PHE A 277 12.34 3.62 -3.70
C PHE A 277 11.95 4.79 -4.64
N ALA A 278 12.84 5.74 -4.86
CA ALA A 278 12.59 6.94 -5.66
C ALA A 278 11.31 7.69 -5.26
N GLY A 279 10.95 7.69 -3.98
CA GLY A 279 9.77 8.39 -3.48
C GLY A 279 8.40 7.76 -3.77
N GLN A 280 8.36 6.54 -4.28
CA GLN A 280 7.13 5.88 -4.79
C GLN A 280 6.33 5.18 -3.69
N THR A 281 5.95 5.92 -2.65
CA THR A 281 5.12 5.43 -1.54
C THR A 281 3.99 6.42 -1.22
N CYS A 282 2.82 5.92 -0.86
CA CYS A 282 1.65 6.73 -0.50
C CYS A 282 1.86 7.60 0.74
N VAL A 283 2.75 7.18 1.64
CA VAL A 283 3.15 7.90 2.88
C VAL A 283 4.42 8.73 2.69
N ASN A 284 4.75 9.15 1.46
CA ASN A 284 5.95 9.92 1.21
C ASN A 284 5.77 11.39 1.59
N TYR A 285 6.86 12.07 1.95
CA TYR A 285 6.88 13.50 2.21
C TYR A 285 6.57 14.27 0.92
N ASN A 286 5.38 14.83 0.84
CA ASN A 286 4.92 15.43 -0.41
C ASN A 286 4.95 16.95 -0.38
N ARG A 287 4.69 17.56 0.79
CA ARG A 287 4.69 19.01 0.99
C ARG A 287 5.48 19.30 2.26
N ILE A 288 6.64 19.98 2.15
CA ILE A 288 7.55 20.22 3.28
C ILE A 288 7.48 21.68 3.70
N TYR A 289 6.81 21.92 4.82
CA TYR A 289 6.64 23.20 5.47
C TYR A 289 7.73 23.39 6.53
N VAL A 290 8.51 24.44 6.44
CA VAL A 290 9.64 24.70 7.33
C VAL A 290 9.48 26.06 7.97
N GLN A 291 9.64 26.15 9.30
CA GLN A 291 9.55 27.43 9.98
C GLN A 291 10.61 28.40 9.44
N GLU A 292 10.20 29.65 9.11
CA GLU A 292 10.98 30.60 8.33
C GLU A 292 12.40 30.86 8.85
N ARG A 293 12.62 30.82 10.18
CA ARG A 293 13.94 31.10 10.79
C ARG A 293 15.00 30.06 10.44
N ILE A 294 14.58 28.82 10.21
CA ILE A 294 15.45 27.69 9.90
C ILE A 294 15.39 27.27 8.43
N TYR A 295 14.48 27.88 7.66
CA TYR A 295 14.21 27.47 6.27
C TYR A 295 15.47 27.50 5.38
N PRO A 296 16.26 28.58 5.31
CA PRO A 296 17.45 28.62 4.46
C PRO A 296 18.49 27.55 4.86
N GLN A 297 18.70 27.36 6.16
CA GLN A 297 19.68 26.41 6.70
C GLN A 297 19.26 24.96 6.41
N LEU A 298 17.97 24.64 6.58
CA LEU A 298 17.48 23.28 6.28
C LEU A 298 17.54 22.99 4.78
N CYS A 299 17.21 23.96 3.92
CA CYS A 299 17.34 23.81 2.46
C CYS A 299 18.79 23.49 2.04
N GLU A 300 19.77 24.19 2.64
CA GLU A 300 21.20 23.94 2.38
C GLU A 300 21.62 22.54 2.82
N LYS A 301 21.23 22.12 4.02
CA LYS A 301 21.52 20.76 4.54
C LYS A 301 20.86 19.66 3.71
N VAL A 302 19.63 19.84 3.26
CA VAL A 302 18.97 18.92 2.36
C VAL A 302 19.73 18.81 1.03
N ALA A 303 20.14 19.97 0.45
CA ALA A 303 20.93 19.99 -0.78
C ALA A 303 22.29 19.29 -0.62
N GLU A 304 22.97 19.48 0.51
CA GLU A 304 24.23 18.80 0.82
C GLU A 304 24.07 17.28 0.83
N LYS A 305 23.08 16.77 1.59
CA LYS A 305 22.83 15.33 1.70
C LYS A 305 22.33 14.74 0.37
N LEU A 306 21.57 15.50 -0.40
CA LEU A 306 21.05 15.06 -1.69
C LEU A 306 22.16 14.87 -2.73
N ARG A 307 23.25 15.69 -2.69
CA ARG A 307 24.45 15.50 -3.55
C ARG A 307 25.14 14.17 -3.33
N ALA A 308 25.02 13.56 -2.15
CA ALA A 308 25.62 12.28 -1.83
C ALA A 308 24.81 11.08 -2.34
N VAL A 309 23.56 11.30 -2.78
CA VAL A 309 22.71 10.23 -3.30
C VAL A 309 23.20 9.78 -4.68
N LYS A 310 23.46 8.48 -4.81
CA LYS A 310 23.85 7.87 -6.07
C LYS A 310 22.65 7.15 -6.69
N LEU A 311 22.58 7.16 -8.01
CA LEU A 311 21.67 6.28 -8.73
C LEU A 311 22.32 4.91 -8.87
N GLY A 312 21.51 3.85 -8.80
CA GLY A 312 22.05 2.50 -8.90
C GLY A 312 20.99 1.47 -9.26
N ARG A 313 21.48 0.28 -9.58
CA ARG A 313 20.69 -0.90 -9.91
C ARG A 313 20.47 -1.75 -8.67
N TRP A 314 19.59 -2.72 -8.77
CA TRP A 314 19.14 -3.53 -7.65
C TRP A 314 20.23 -4.26 -6.84
N LYS A 315 21.37 -4.61 -7.46
CA LYS A 315 22.52 -5.28 -6.79
C LYS A 315 23.68 -4.35 -6.48
N ASP A 316 23.59 -3.07 -6.81
CA ASP A 316 24.67 -2.14 -6.51
C ASP A 316 24.78 -1.94 -5.00
N GLU A 317 26.01 -1.83 -4.50
CA GLU A 317 26.28 -1.65 -3.08
C GLU A 317 26.11 -0.20 -2.65
N GLY A 318 25.74 -0.01 -1.38
CA GLY A 318 25.62 1.30 -0.75
C GLY A 318 24.20 1.90 -0.81
N GLN A 319 24.09 3.16 -0.39
CA GLN A 319 22.83 3.93 -0.47
C GLN A 319 22.63 4.44 -1.89
N VAL A 320 21.83 3.72 -2.65
CA VAL A 320 21.52 4.08 -4.02
C VAL A 320 20.01 4.25 -4.18
N MET A 321 19.63 5.21 -5.03
CA MET A 321 18.24 5.37 -5.47
C MET A 321 18.05 4.58 -6.77
N GLY A 322 17.06 3.68 -6.79
CA GLY A 322 16.63 2.97 -7.98
C GLY A 322 15.80 3.84 -8.93
N PRO A 323 15.31 3.27 -10.05
CA PRO A 323 14.46 3.97 -11.01
C PRO A 323 13.03 4.18 -10.48
N LEU A 324 12.28 5.02 -11.18
CA LEU A 324 10.83 5.00 -11.14
C LEU A 324 10.30 3.73 -11.85
N ILE A 325 9.05 3.39 -11.61
CA ILE A 325 8.44 2.14 -12.13
C ILE A 325 8.47 2.03 -13.67
N ASN A 326 8.42 3.14 -14.37
CA ASN A 326 8.51 3.20 -15.84
C ASN A 326 8.85 4.61 -16.33
N LYS A 327 9.16 4.73 -17.62
CA LYS A 327 9.52 6.02 -18.24
C LYS A 327 8.38 7.03 -18.18
N LYS A 328 7.12 6.60 -18.26
CA LYS A 328 5.97 7.52 -18.16
C LYS A 328 5.90 8.18 -16.77
N ALA A 329 6.17 7.42 -15.71
CA ALA A 329 6.25 7.97 -14.35
C ALA A 329 7.43 8.95 -14.21
N ARG A 330 8.60 8.62 -14.78
CA ARG A 330 9.75 9.53 -14.83
C ARG A 330 9.42 10.82 -15.56
N ASP A 331 8.85 10.73 -16.75
CA ASP A 331 8.55 11.88 -17.59
C ASP A 331 7.54 12.81 -16.92
N ARG A 332 6.55 12.26 -16.20
CA ARG A 332 5.65 13.03 -15.33
C ARG A 332 6.39 13.78 -14.22
N MET A 333 7.42 13.19 -13.61
CA MET A 333 8.23 13.89 -12.60
C MET A 333 8.99 15.06 -13.21
N LEU A 334 9.61 14.87 -14.38
CA LEU A 334 10.30 15.97 -15.09
C LEU A 334 9.32 17.10 -15.46
N GLU A 335 8.11 16.75 -15.91
CA GLU A 335 7.05 17.73 -16.19
C GLU A 335 6.64 18.51 -14.93
N LEU A 336 6.50 17.85 -13.76
CA LEU A 336 6.18 18.54 -12.50
C LEU A 336 7.28 19.49 -12.05
N VAL A 337 8.55 19.12 -12.25
CA VAL A 337 9.68 20.01 -11.93
C VAL A 337 9.66 21.24 -12.85
N ASP A 338 9.49 21.05 -14.17
CA ASP A 338 9.43 22.12 -15.15
C ASP A 338 8.24 23.07 -14.89
N ASP A 339 7.08 22.54 -14.58
CA ASP A 339 5.87 23.29 -14.20
C ASP A 339 6.09 24.14 -12.93
N ALA A 340 6.69 23.56 -11.90
CA ALA A 340 7.00 24.29 -10.67
C ALA A 340 7.97 25.43 -10.90
N VAL A 341 9.02 25.22 -11.70
CA VAL A 341 9.99 26.26 -12.05
C VAL A 341 9.33 27.39 -12.87
N LYS A 342 8.48 27.05 -13.85
CA LYS A 342 7.71 28.04 -14.62
C LYS A 342 6.72 28.81 -13.74
N SER A 343 6.24 28.21 -12.68
CA SER A 343 5.33 28.83 -11.71
C SER A 343 6.06 29.65 -10.64
N GLY A 344 7.41 29.71 -10.66
CA GLY A 344 8.22 30.59 -9.80
C GLY A 344 9.03 29.89 -8.71
N ALA A 345 8.92 28.58 -8.56
CA ALA A 345 9.80 27.80 -7.67
C ALA A 345 11.25 27.82 -8.21
N LYS A 346 12.21 27.67 -7.31
CA LYS A 346 13.62 27.54 -7.67
C LYS A 346 14.08 26.10 -7.61
N LEU A 347 14.55 25.57 -8.72
CA LEU A 347 15.25 24.29 -8.77
C LEU A 347 16.67 24.48 -8.25
N VAL A 348 16.97 23.93 -7.08
CA VAL A 348 18.31 24.00 -6.47
C VAL A 348 19.25 22.99 -7.09
N MET A 349 18.72 21.76 -7.38
CA MET A 349 19.50 20.71 -8.03
C MET A 349 18.59 19.55 -8.49
N GLY A 350 19.15 18.69 -9.36
CA GLY A 350 18.50 17.46 -9.85
C GLY A 350 17.40 17.73 -10.87
N GLY A 351 16.49 16.76 -11.03
CA GLY A 351 15.40 16.86 -11.98
C GLY A 351 15.81 16.59 -13.43
N GLU A 352 16.84 15.77 -13.64
CA GLU A 352 17.37 15.44 -14.98
C GLU A 352 17.56 13.93 -15.14
N VAL A 353 17.68 13.47 -16.38
CA VAL A 353 17.98 12.08 -16.72
C VAL A 353 19.46 11.95 -17.06
N PRO A 354 20.28 11.30 -16.20
CA PRO A 354 21.69 11.10 -16.53
C PRO A 354 21.85 10.18 -17.75
N GLU A 355 22.80 10.50 -18.63
CA GLU A 355 23.03 9.78 -19.88
C GLU A 355 23.29 8.29 -19.67
N GLU A 356 24.07 7.93 -18.65
CA GLU A 356 24.39 6.56 -18.29
C GLU A 356 23.17 5.70 -17.89
N PHE A 357 22.08 6.34 -17.45
CA PHE A 357 20.83 5.74 -17.04
C PHE A 357 19.66 5.94 -18.02
N ALA A 358 19.90 6.50 -19.20
CA ALA A 358 18.87 6.86 -20.19
C ALA A 358 18.01 5.67 -20.69
N LYS A 359 18.53 4.44 -20.63
CA LYS A 359 17.78 3.23 -21.00
C LYS A 359 16.69 2.89 -19.98
N GLY A 360 16.90 3.15 -18.70
CA GLY A 360 15.96 2.92 -17.61
C GLY A 360 15.04 4.11 -17.36
N ALA A 361 14.25 3.99 -16.29
CA ALA A 361 13.32 5.03 -15.83
C ALA A 361 13.93 5.90 -14.71
N TYR A 362 15.18 6.24 -14.82
CA TYR A 362 15.90 7.04 -13.82
C TYR A 362 15.73 8.54 -14.02
N MET A 363 15.79 9.26 -12.89
CA MET A 363 16.04 10.70 -12.83
C MET A 363 16.84 10.99 -11.55
N THR A 364 17.58 12.09 -11.55
CA THR A 364 18.20 12.59 -10.32
C THR A 364 17.13 13.19 -9.40
N PRO A 365 17.21 13.00 -8.07
CA PRO A 365 16.25 13.58 -7.15
C PRO A 365 16.30 15.11 -7.21
N ALA A 366 15.13 15.75 -7.25
CA ALA A 366 15.00 17.20 -7.44
C ALA A 366 14.68 17.88 -6.12
N LEU A 367 15.40 18.98 -5.82
CA LEU A 367 15.09 19.89 -4.71
C LEU A 367 14.52 21.20 -5.27
N LEU A 368 13.26 21.47 -4.93
CA LEU A 368 12.54 22.69 -5.24
C LEU A 368 12.39 23.52 -3.96
N VAL A 369 12.75 24.78 -4.00
CA VAL A 369 12.55 25.75 -2.91
C VAL A 369 11.66 26.89 -3.36
N ASP A 370 11.12 27.65 -2.40
CA ASP A 370 10.17 28.73 -2.64
C ASP A 370 8.92 28.25 -3.42
N VAL A 371 8.49 27.01 -3.12
CA VAL A 371 7.25 26.43 -3.64
C VAL A 371 6.06 27.11 -2.96
N THR A 372 4.95 27.25 -3.68
CA THR A 372 3.71 27.80 -3.15
C THR A 372 2.57 26.77 -3.22
N ASP A 373 1.49 26.99 -2.44
CA ASP A 373 0.40 26.01 -2.30
C ASP A 373 -0.46 25.91 -3.57
N ASP A 374 -0.41 26.87 -4.48
CA ASP A 374 -1.14 26.87 -5.76
C ASP A 374 -0.44 26.07 -6.86
N MET A 375 0.84 25.75 -6.72
CA MET A 375 1.60 24.97 -7.68
C MET A 375 1.12 23.51 -7.73
N ARG A 376 1.17 22.90 -8.92
CA ARG A 376 0.79 21.49 -9.12
C ARG A 376 1.55 20.54 -8.19
N VAL A 377 2.84 20.78 -7.99
CA VAL A 377 3.70 19.97 -7.11
C VAL A 377 3.24 19.96 -5.65
N SER A 378 2.45 20.97 -5.21
CA SER A 378 1.83 21.01 -3.88
C SER A 378 0.43 20.38 -3.85
N LYS A 379 -0.31 20.41 -4.96
CA LYS A 379 -1.70 19.93 -5.05
C LYS A 379 -1.81 18.45 -5.41
N GLU A 380 -0.93 17.98 -6.28
CA GLU A 380 -0.93 16.59 -6.75
C GLU A 380 -0.09 15.69 -5.85
N GLU A 381 -0.49 14.42 -5.73
CA GLU A 381 0.40 13.38 -5.20
C GLU A 381 1.59 13.22 -6.15
N ILE A 382 2.80 13.53 -5.66
CA ILE A 382 4.02 13.49 -6.49
C ILE A 382 4.35 12.03 -6.88
N PHE A 383 4.42 11.14 -5.90
CA PHE A 383 4.81 9.74 -6.06
C PHE A 383 6.17 9.55 -6.75
N GLY A 384 7.12 10.41 -6.38
CA GLY A 384 8.45 10.48 -7.01
C GLY A 384 9.47 11.26 -6.18
N PRO A 385 10.74 11.34 -6.66
CA PRO A 385 11.87 11.88 -5.91
C PRO A 385 11.99 13.41 -6.03
N ILE A 386 10.88 14.13 -5.85
CA ILE A 386 10.86 15.60 -5.83
C ILE A 386 10.67 16.06 -4.39
N ILE A 387 11.49 16.97 -3.91
CA ILE A 387 11.49 17.55 -2.57
C ILE A 387 11.03 19.00 -2.68
N PRO A 388 9.71 19.30 -2.56
CA PRO A 388 9.23 20.67 -2.55
C PRO A 388 9.24 21.21 -1.13
N MET A 389 9.90 22.35 -0.94
CA MET A 389 10.03 23.01 0.36
C MET A 389 9.48 24.44 0.30
N GLN A 390 8.77 24.84 1.35
CA GLN A 390 8.24 26.19 1.50
C GLN A 390 8.29 26.65 2.96
N PRO A 391 8.49 27.97 3.22
CA PRO A 391 8.50 28.50 4.56
C PRO A 391 7.08 28.73 5.10
N PHE A 392 6.96 28.71 6.44
CA PHE A 392 5.79 29.21 7.16
C PHE A 392 6.21 30.08 8.37
N LYS A 393 5.29 30.91 8.87
CA LYS A 393 5.57 31.82 10.00
C LYS A 393 5.07 31.25 11.32
N THR A 394 3.84 30.75 11.38
CA THR A 394 3.22 30.24 12.61
C THR A 394 2.72 28.82 12.42
N LEU A 395 2.67 28.06 13.50
CA LEU A 395 2.16 26.68 13.47
C LEU A 395 0.69 26.61 13.00
N ASP A 396 -0.13 27.61 13.30
CA ASP A 396 -1.51 27.70 12.80
C ASP A 396 -1.57 27.75 11.28
N GLU A 397 -0.73 28.63 10.69
CA GLU A 397 -0.60 28.72 9.23
C GLU A 397 -0.14 27.38 8.63
N ALA A 398 0.83 26.71 9.26
CA ALA A 398 1.33 25.43 8.76
C ALA A 398 0.27 24.32 8.82
N ILE A 399 -0.53 24.27 9.87
CA ILE A 399 -1.64 23.31 10.02
C ILE A 399 -2.75 23.60 8.99
N GLU A 400 -3.12 24.86 8.79
CA GLU A 400 -4.10 25.26 7.77
C GLU A 400 -3.66 24.81 6.38
N LYS A 401 -2.41 25.13 5.99
CA LYS A 401 -1.81 24.67 4.72
C LYS A 401 -1.71 23.16 4.63
N ALA A 402 -1.34 22.49 5.72
CA ALA A 402 -1.26 21.04 5.77
C ALA A 402 -2.60 20.36 5.45
N ASN A 403 -3.71 20.95 5.92
CA ASN A 403 -5.07 20.44 5.73
C ASN A 403 -5.71 20.82 4.39
N ASP A 404 -5.15 21.81 3.66
CA ASP A 404 -5.67 22.25 2.36
C ASP A 404 -5.33 21.24 1.25
N THR A 405 -5.95 20.09 1.32
CA THR A 405 -5.84 19.00 0.36
C THR A 405 -7.07 18.07 0.45
N ILE A 406 -7.37 17.41 -0.66
CA ILE A 406 -8.39 16.34 -0.68
C ILE A 406 -7.92 15.06 0.01
N TYR A 407 -6.63 14.93 0.28
CA TYR A 407 -6.00 13.75 0.87
C TYR A 407 -5.88 13.86 2.40
N GLY A 408 -5.71 12.72 3.06
CA GLY A 408 -5.52 12.62 4.50
C GLY A 408 -5.02 11.23 4.92
N LEU A 409 -3.95 10.71 4.26
CA LEU A 409 -3.38 9.41 4.65
C LEU A 409 -2.42 9.57 5.82
N SER A 410 -1.29 10.21 5.60
CA SER A 410 -0.28 10.43 6.64
C SER A 410 0.18 11.88 6.71
N SER A 411 0.69 12.28 7.87
CA SER A 411 1.27 13.59 8.14
C SER A 411 2.44 13.46 9.11
N TYR A 412 3.33 14.46 9.10
CA TYR A 412 4.59 14.41 9.85
C TYR A 412 4.83 15.75 10.56
N PHE A 413 5.29 15.66 11.80
CA PHE A 413 5.66 16.82 12.59
C PHE A 413 7.03 16.60 13.23
N PHE A 414 7.95 17.53 13.02
CA PHE A 414 9.26 17.57 13.66
C PHE A 414 9.34 18.76 14.60
N GLY A 415 9.47 18.49 15.89
CA GLY A 415 9.55 19.47 16.98
C GLY A 415 9.48 18.79 18.34
N HIS A 416 9.94 19.47 19.39
CA HIS A 416 10.02 18.90 20.74
C HIS A 416 9.12 19.61 21.76
N ASN A 417 8.51 20.74 21.40
CA ASN A 417 7.59 21.46 22.26
C ASN A 417 6.28 20.69 22.42
N ALA A 418 5.97 20.22 23.63
CA ALA A 418 4.80 19.39 23.91
C ALA A 418 3.46 20.06 23.53
N LYS A 419 3.35 21.41 23.68
CA LYS A 419 2.13 22.14 23.31
C LYS A 419 1.94 22.18 21.80
N GLU A 420 3.02 22.33 21.04
CA GLU A 420 3.00 22.35 19.58
C GLU A 420 2.74 20.94 19.03
N ILE A 421 3.31 19.91 19.64
CA ILE A 421 3.01 18.50 19.32
C ILE A 421 1.51 18.21 19.54
N SER A 422 0.94 18.59 20.71
CA SER A 422 -0.50 18.40 20.95
C SER A 422 -1.36 19.14 19.95
N LYS A 423 -0.99 20.38 19.62
CA LYS A 423 -1.70 21.19 18.62
C LYS A 423 -1.64 20.59 17.22
N ALA A 424 -0.49 20.06 16.80
CA ALA A 424 -0.33 19.38 15.52
C ALA A 424 -1.16 18.07 15.50
N PHE A 425 -1.12 17.28 16.57
CA PHE A 425 -1.90 16.05 16.69
C PHE A 425 -3.40 16.29 16.59
N GLU A 426 -3.91 17.32 17.26
CA GLU A 426 -5.34 17.66 17.24
C GLU A 426 -5.77 18.36 15.94
N GLY A 427 -4.86 19.12 15.31
CA GLY A 427 -5.20 19.99 14.19
C GLY A 427 -4.95 19.40 12.79
N MET A 428 -4.08 18.41 12.64
CA MET A 428 -3.77 17.82 11.32
C MET A 428 -4.78 16.74 10.92
N GLU A 429 -5.39 16.89 9.76
CA GLU A 429 -6.44 16.04 9.23
C GLU A 429 -5.88 14.86 8.42
N ALA A 430 -5.22 13.92 9.09
CA ALA A 430 -4.71 12.69 8.50
C ALA A 430 -5.02 11.48 9.39
N GLY A 431 -5.13 10.31 8.79
CA GLY A 431 -5.33 9.05 9.52
C GLY A 431 -4.11 8.65 10.34
N GLU A 432 -2.92 9.05 9.90
CA GLU A 432 -1.66 8.79 10.60
C GLU A 432 -0.90 10.10 10.83
N ILE A 433 -0.44 10.31 12.07
CA ILE A 433 0.41 11.43 12.43
C ILE A 433 1.68 10.90 13.08
N PHE A 434 2.83 11.23 12.50
CA PHE A 434 4.14 10.81 12.98
C PHE A 434 4.90 12.00 13.58
N ILE A 435 5.35 11.86 14.82
CA ILE A 435 6.11 12.87 15.54
C ILE A 435 7.58 12.46 15.57
N ASN A 436 8.46 13.34 15.07
CA ASN A 436 9.91 13.16 15.04
C ASN A 436 10.40 11.86 14.39
N GLY A 437 9.67 11.39 13.37
CA GLY A 437 10.05 10.15 12.70
C GLY A 437 9.02 9.70 11.68
N SER A 438 9.17 8.46 11.24
CA SER A 438 8.21 7.81 10.35
C SER A 438 8.24 6.30 10.60
N GLY A 439 7.10 5.67 10.59
CA GLY A 439 6.98 4.23 10.68
C GLY A 439 5.86 3.81 11.63
N GLY A 440 5.13 2.78 11.23
CA GLY A 440 4.13 2.09 12.02
C GLY A 440 4.52 0.63 12.20
N THR A 441 3.79 -0.07 13.05
CA THR A 441 3.88 -1.53 13.22
C THR A 441 2.66 -2.20 12.61
N GLU A 442 2.65 -3.53 12.55
CA GLU A 442 1.46 -4.28 12.13
C GLU A 442 0.24 -4.06 13.06
N GLN A 443 0.47 -3.57 14.27
CA GLN A 443 -0.57 -3.30 15.27
C GLN A 443 -1.24 -1.93 15.10
N THR A 444 -0.62 -1.02 14.35
CA THR A 444 -1.14 0.33 14.11
C THR A 444 -1.96 0.36 12.82
N PRO A 445 -3.13 1.02 12.81
CA PRO A 445 -3.92 1.11 11.60
C PRO A 445 -3.19 1.93 10.53
N HIS A 446 -3.23 1.45 9.30
CA HIS A 446 -2.89 2.21 8.12
C HIS A 446 -4.20 2.60 7.44
N ALA A 447 -4.60 3.86 7.65
CA ALA A 447 -5.95 4.30 7.32
C ALA A 447 -5.96 5.74 6.81
N GLY A 448 -6.54 5.94 5.65
CA GLY A 448 -6.75 7.27 5.09
C GLY A 448 -8.11 7.87 5.48
N VAL A 449 -8.12 9.19 5.75
CA VAL A 449 -9.34 10.00 5.82
C VAL A 449 -9.51 10.81 4.53
N LYS A 450 -10.60 11.55 4.38
CA LYS A 450 -10.95 12.31 3.17
C LYS A 450 -10.95 11.38 1.93
N GLN A 451 -10.21 11.74 0.85
CA GLN A 451 -10.12 10.93 -0.38
C GLN A 451 -8.94 9.93 -0.36
N SER A 452 -8.31 9.75 0.79
CA SER A 452 -7.21 8.79 0.94
C SER A 452 -7.65 7.40 1.34
N GLY A 453 -8.91 7.16 1.65
CA GLY A 453 -9.36 5.81 1.90
C GLY A 453 -10.71 5.68 2.60
N VAL A 454 -11.10 4.44 2.77
CA VAL A 454 -12.23 3.97 3.60
C VAL A 454 -11.84 2.61 4.17
N GLY A 455 -12.05 2.38 5.46
CA GLY A 455 -11.51 1.23 6.14
C GLY A 455 -10.03 1.40 6.50
N CYS A 456 -9.32 0.31 6.72
CA CYS A 456 -7.89 0.34 7.04
C CYS A 456 -7.17 -0.94 6.65
N ASP A 457 -5.86 -0.83 6.51
CA ASP A 457 -4.95 -1.97 6.47
C ASP A 457 -4.19 -2.06 7.80
N LYS A 458 -3.52 -3.18 8.04
CA LYS A 458 -2.85 -3.51 9.31
C LYS A 458 -3.81 -3.51 10.50
N SER A 459 -3.29 -3.77 11.69
CA SER A 459 -4.02 -3.70 12.96
C SER A 459 -5.18 -4.68 13.13
N PRO A 460 -5.71 -4.82 14.37
CA PRO A 460 -6.90 -5.62 14.62
C PRO A 460 -8.13 -5.14 13.85
N TRP A 461 -8.23 -3.81 13.61
CA TRP A 461 -9.40 -3.22 12.95
C TRP A 461 -9.54 -3.65 11.49
N SER A 462 -8.43 -3.80 10.76
CA SER A 462 -8.48 -4.33 9.38
C SER A 462 -8.93 -5.79 9.33
N LEU A 463 -8.55 -6.58 10.34
CA LEU A 463 -9.01 -7.98 10.44
C LEU A 463 -10.53 -8.06 10.71
N GLU A 464 -11.07 -7.11 11.49
CA GLU A 464 -12.51 -7.05 11.76
C GLU A 464 -13.35 -6.81 10.49
N GLU A 465 -12.79 -6.20 9.46
CA GLU A 465 -13.47 -5.96 8.19
C GLU A 465 -13.82 -7.23 7.42
N TYR A 466 -13.15 -8.34 7.72
CA TYR A 466 -13.41 -9.66 7.12
C TYR A 466 -14.51 -10.45 7.84
N PHE A 467 -15.21 -9.83 8.82
CA PHE A 467 -16.29 -10.46 9.56
C PHE A 467 -17.61 -9.70 9.43
N ASP A 468 -18.69 -10.48 9.53
CA ASP A 468 -20.03 -9.99 9.79
C ASP A 468 -20.46 -10.34 11.22
N PHE A 469 -21.34 -9.53 11.81
CA PHE A 469 -21.95 -9.83 13.08
C PHE A 469 -23.15 -10.77 12.90
N LYS A 470 -23.22 -11.79 13.72
CA LYS A 470 -24.40 -12.60 13.88
C LYS A 470 -24.90 -12.51 15.31
N TYR A 471 -26.13 -12.02 15.45
CA TYR A 471 -26.77 -11.84 16.75
C TYR A 471 -27.78 -12.96 17.00
N CYS A 472 -27.81 -13.50 18.23
CA CYS A 472 -28.81 -14.44 18.73
C CYS A 472 -29.35 -13.94 20.06
N ALA A 473 -30.67 -13.85 20.22
CA ALA A 473 -31.34 -13.69 21.48
C ALA A 473 -31.80 -15.08 21.96
N MET A 474 -31.32 -15.50 23.12
CA MET A 474 -31.77 -16.72 23.81
C MET A 474 -32.75 -16.28 24.89
N ILE A 475 -34.02 -16.38 24.59
CA ILE A 475 -35.12 -16.06 25.52
C ILE A 475 -35.60 -17.38 26.09
N PRO A 476 -35.69 -17.56 27.44
CA PRO A 476 -36.14 -18.82 28.06
C PRO A 476 -37.57 -19.14 27.75
#